data_52864bcbb8d28388dc028eca81a59b46
#
_entry.id   52864bcbb8d28388dc028eca81a59b46
#
_cell.length_a   1.000
_cell.length_b   1.000
_cell.length_c   1.000
_cell.angle_alpha   90.00
_cell.angle_beta   90.00
_cell.angle_gamma   90.00
#
_symmetry.space_group_name_H-M   'P 1'
#
loop_
_entity.id
_entity.type
_entity.pdbx_description
1 polymer ?
#
loop_
_entity_poly.entity_id
_entity_poly.type
_entity_poly.pdbx_seq_one_letter_code
_entity_poly.pdbx_strand_id
1 'polypeptide(L)'
;FMLRGEPGVGKSSIAQEVARIAGLPLCMVDVPNLDLGDVCMPVIDHESKVTRYYPNARFGIHGGQPVVWCLDEFTKGMEPVKNMLHPALEVFKPRLGDLPIPEGSIIYLTGNLDTDGVGDGLAQHTRQRIVEVIVRKPTSKLWIPWGINNGIETIVLAWVDRYPQCLASYLDGVKNEFIFHPSSPDDNVVSPRILEIASRIIKNRHLYDEEALLAALTGAGGAAFANSIVSFIRFQDQLPSVKTIVDTPQVADIPDDPGARAVLTFGLLEHVEKDTLTNILKYLRRMEEEWQV
;
A
#
# COMPACT_ATOMS: atom_id res chain seq x y z
N PHE A 1 1.27 -16.25 -9.95
CA PHE A 1 2.18 -15.78 -8.91
C PHE A 1 1.45 -15.63 -7.59
N MET A 2 2.17 -15.79 -6.48
CA MET A 2 1.65 -15.48 -5.16
C MET A 2 2.56 -14.44 -4.48
N LEU A 3 1.99 -13.30 -4.13
CA LEU A 3 2.69 -12.23 -3.42
C LEU A 3 2.43 -12.39 -1.92
N ARG A 4 3.47 -12.67 -1.16
CA ARG A 4 3.41 -12.78 0.31
C ARG A 4 4.23 -11.68 0.96
N GLY A 5 3.83 -11.23 2.12
CA GLY A 5 4.53 -10.18 2.86
C GLY A 5 3.71 -9.65 4.01
N GLU A 6 4.32 -8.79 4.79
CA GLU A 6 3.67 -8.13 5.93
C GLU A 6 2.36 -7.44 5.55
N PRO A 7 1.43 -7.26 6.50
CA PRO A 7 0.23 -6.46 6.26
C PRO A 7 0.58 -5.03 5.81
N GLY A 8 -0.19 -4.49 4.86
CA GLY A 8 -0.08 -3.10 4.44
C GLY A 8 1.14 -2.72 3.57
N VAL A 9 1.92 -3.71 3.08
CA VAL A 9 3.11 -3.43 2.23
C VAL A 9 2.80 -3.12 0.76
N GLY A 10 1.53 -3.20 0.34
CA GLY A 10 1.13 -2.87 -1.03
C GLY A 10 0.99 -4.05 -1.99
N LYS A 11 0.82 -5.29 -1.50
CA LYS A 11 0.67 -6.49 -2.36
C LYS A 11 -0.42 -6.33 -3.42
N SER A 12 -1.60 -5.88 -3.02
CA SER A 12 -2.74 -5.67 -3.95
C SER A 12 -2.50 -4.50 -4.91
N SER A 13 -1.73 -3.48 -4.52
CA SER A 13 -1.35 -2.36 -5.38
C SER A 13 -0.44 -2.78 -6.53
N ILE A 14 0.39 -3.82 -6.33
CA ILE A 14 1.22 -4.40 -7.40
C ILE A 14 0.33 -4.95 -8.53
N ALA A 15 -0.77 -5.64 -8.19
CA ALA A 15 -1.72 -6.15 -9.19
C ALA A 15 -2.38 -5.02 -9.99
N GLN A 16 -2.70 -3.90 -9.35
CA GLN A 16 -3.25 -2.69 -10.01
C GLN A 16 -2.24 -2.12 -11.01
N GLU A 17 -0.98 -1.99 -10.60
CA GLU A 17 0.07 -1.45 -11.47
C GLU A 17 0.38 -2.38 -12.65
N VAL A 18 0.40 -3.70 -12.43
CA VAL A 18 0.56 -4.67 -13.52
C VAL A 18 -0.59 -4.61 -14.51
N ALA A 19 -1.84 -4.50 -14.05
CA ALA A 19 -3.00 -4.35 -14.92
C ALA A 19 -2.90 -3.07 -15.76
N ARG A 20 -2.48 -1.95 -15.15
CA ARG A 20 -2.25 -0.68 -15.85
C ARG A 20 -1.18 -0.79 -16.93
N ILE A 21 -0.03 -1.40 -16.61
CA ILE A 21 1.09 -1.58 -17.57
C ILE A 21 0.68 -2.52 -18.69
N ALA A 22 -0.02 -3.61 -18.37
CA ALA A 22 -0.46 -4.58 -19.36
C ALA A 22 -1.64 -4.10 -20.24
N GLY A 23 -2.31 -3.01 -19.82
CA GLY A 23 -3.52 -2.53 -20.49
C GLY A 23 -4.71 -3.49 -20.38
N LEU A 24 -4.74 -4.31 -19.32
CA LEU A 24 -5.77 -5.32 -19.10
C LEU A 24 -6.72 -4.90 -17.97
N PRO A 25 -8.01 -5.31 -18.03
CA PRO A 25 -8.94 -5.10 -16.94
C PRO A 25 -8.50 -5.87 -15.69
N LEU A 26 -8.59 -5.22 -14.53
CA LEU A 26 -8.31 -5.80 -13.23
C LEU A 26 -9.59 -6.33 -12.57
N CYS A 27 -9.59 -7.59 -12.19
CA CYS A 27 -10.61 -8.21 -11.35
C CYS A 27 -10.02 -8.47 -9.96
N MET A 28 -10.39 -7.62 -9.00
CA MET A 28 -10.05 -7.80 -7.58
C MET A 28 -11.10 -8.69 -6.93
N VAL A 29 -10.67 -9.79 -6.34
CA VAL A 29 -11.55 -10.77 -5.70
C VAL A 29 -11.04 -11.03 -4.29
N ASP A 30 -11.81 -10.61 -3.31
CA ASP A 30 -11.55 -10.82 -1.88
C ASP A 30 -11.99 -12.25 -1.49
N VAL A 31 -11.02 -13.16 -1.45
CA VAL A 31 -11.28 -14.61 -1.32
C VAL A 31 -11.90 -15.00 0.03
N PRO A 32 -11.54 -14.41 1.18
CA PRO A 32 -12.18 -14.69 2.46
C PRO A 32 -13.69 -14.46 2.50
N ASN A 33 -14.19 -13.53 1.68
CA ASN A 33 -15.59 -13.15 1.63
C ASN A 33 -16.41 -13.94 0.59
N LEU A 34 -15.80 -14.95 -0.06
CA LEU A 34 -16.51 -15.80 -1.03
C LEU A 34 -17.12 -17.02 -0.37
N ASP A 35 -18.28 -17.41 -0.88
CA ASP A 35 -18.80 -18.78 -0.75
C ASP A 35 -18.71 -19.54 -2.08
N LEU A 36 -19.16 -20.80 -2.10
CA LEU A 36 -19.11 -21.64 -3.32
C LEU A 36 -19.95 -21.07 -4.46
N GLY A 37 -21.11 -20.48 -4.15
CA GLY A 37 -22.00 -19.86 -5.12
C GLY A 37 -21.42 -18.58 -5.72
N ASP A 38 -20.55 -17.90 -4.98
CA ASP A 38 -19.83 -16.73 -5.48
C ASP A 38 -18.74 -17.08 -6.49
N VAL A 39 -18.24 -18.31 -6.47
CA VAL A 39 -17.23 -18.75 -7.44
C VAL A 39 -17.89 -19.24 -8.72
N CYS A 40 -18.73 -20.26 -8.64
CA CYS A 40 -19.44 -20.84 -9.77
C CYS A 40 -20.83 -21.29 -9.37
N MET A 41 -21.78 -21.12 -10.29
CA MET A 41 -23.15 -21.62 -10.13
C MET A 41 -23.43 -22.74 -11.11
N PRO A 42 -24.07 -23.85 -10.64
CA PRO A 42 -24.57 -24.89 -11.53
C PRO A 42 -25.78 -24.39 -12.33
N VAL A 43 -25.75 -24.58 -13.63
CA VAL A 43 -26.87 -24.30 -14.54
C VAL A 43 -27.22 -25.60 -15.26
N ILE A 44 -28.49 -25.99 -15.18
CA ILE A 44 -28.98 -27.20 -15.85
C ILE A 44 -29.28 -26.86 -17.32
N ASP A 45 -28.60 -27.54 -18.21
CA ASP A 45 -28.91 -27.58 -19.63
C ASP A 45 -29.92 -28.73 -19.88
N HIS A 46 -31.19 -28.38 -20.04
CA HIS A 46 -32.25 -29.35 -20.19
C HIS A 46 -32.24 -30.09 -21.54
N GLU A 47 -31.65 -29.49 -22.58
CA GLU A 47 -31.56 -30.08 -23.91
C GLU A 47 -30.47 -31.17 -23.93
N SER A 48 -29.27 -30.84 -23.48
CA SER A 48 -28.17 -31.79 -23.43
C SER A 48 -28.18 -32.70 -22.19
N LYS A 49 -29.08 -32.45 -21.24
CA LYS A 49 -29.24 -33.21 -19.97
C LYS A 49 -27.96 -33.24 -19.11
N VAL A 50 -27.21 -32.14 -19.08
CA VAL A 50 -25.99 -31.94 -18.29
C VAL A 50 -26.10 -30.74 -17.39
N THR A 51 -25.32 -30.73 -16.31
CA THR A 51 -25.11 -29.55 -15.50
C THR A 51 -23.80 -28.88 -15.91
N ARG A 52 -23.84 -27.57 -16.13
CA ARG A 52 -22.68 -26.75 -16.42
C ARG A 52 -22.40 -25.81 -15.25
N TYR A 53 -21.14 -25.55 -14.98
CA TYR A 53 -20.72 -24.63 -13.92
C TYR A 53 -20.21 -23.34 -14.54
N TYR A 54 -20.95 -22.25 -14.38
CA TYR A 54 -20.56 -20.93 -14.88
C TYR A 54 -19.98 -20.07 -13.75
N PRO A 55 -18.81 -19.46 -13.98
CA PRO A 55 -18.20 -18.55 -13.02
C PRO A 55 -19.01 -17.26 -12.90
N ASN A 56 -18.92 -16.64 -11.72
CA ASN A 56 -19.50 -15.33 -11.49
C ASN A 56 -18.85 -14.28 -12.39
N ALA A 57 -19.62 -13.31 -12.87
CA ALA A 57 -19.15 -12.24 -13.76
C ALA A 57 -18.01 -11.40 -13.17
N ARG A 58 -17.87 -11.35 -11.83
CA ARG A 58 -16.77 -10.66 -11.14
C ARG A 58 -15.37 -11.14 -11.55
N PHE A 59 -15.25 -12.35 -12.06
CA PHE A 59 -13.99 -12.88 -12.58
C PHE A 59 -13.62 -12.38 -13.99
N GLY A 60 -14.54 -11.71 -14.67
CA GLY A 60 -14.29 -11.02 -15.96
C GLY A 60 -14.01 -11.92 -17.17
N ILE A 61 -13.96 -13.24 -17.03
CA ILE A 61 -13.57 -14.17 -18.11
C ILE A 61 -14.68 -14.51 -19.10
N HIS A 62 -15.94 -14.16 -18.78
CA HIS A 62 -17.10 -14.46 -19.61
C HIS A 62 -17.06 -13.78 -20.99
N GLY A 63 -16.33 -12.68 -21.13
CA GLY A 63 -16.12 -11.97 -22.39
C GLY A 63 -15.04 -12.56 -23.30
N GLY A 64 -14.33 -13.61 -22.86
CA GLY A 64 -13.25 -14.24 -23.64
C GLY A 64 -12.00 -13.36 -23.82
N GLN A 65 -11.93 -12.21 -23.16
CA GLN A 65 -10.78 -11.31 -23.19
C GLN A 65 -9.86 -11.57 -21.99
N PRO A 66 -8.53 -11.40 -22.17
CA PRO A 66 -7.59 -11.57 -21.07
C PRO A 66 -7.81 -10.54 -19.96
N VAL A 67 -7.59 -10.96 -18.72
CA VAL A 67 -7.79 -10.17 -17.52
C VAL A 67 -6.62 -10.34 -16.56
N VAL A 68 -6.46 -9.38 -15.66
CA VAL A 68 -5.61 -9.56 -14.48
C VAL A 68 -6.51 -9.91 -13.30
N TRP A 69 -6.30 -11.08 -12.70
CA TRP A 69 -6.94 -11.44 -11.43
C TRP A 69 -6.02 -11.11 -10.26
N CYS A 70 -6.57 -10.48 -9.25
CA CYS A 70 -5.99 -10.43 -7.93
C CYS A 70 -6.91 -11.18 -6.96
N LEU A 71 -6.55 -12.41 -6.64
CA LEU A 71 -7.21 -13.23 -5.61
C LEU A 71 -6.63 -12.80 -4.27
N ASP A 72 -7.23 -11.78 -3.67
CA ASP A 72 -6.71 -11.12 -2.47
C ASP A 72 -6.98 -11.95 -1.22
N GLU A 73 -6.01 -11.97 -0.31
CA GLU A 73 -6.02 -12.75 0.93
C GLU A 73 -6.33 -14.26 0.73
N PHE A 74 -5.84 -14.85 -0.35
CA PHE A 74 -6.14 -16.24 -0.75
C PHE A 74 -5.93 -17.26 0.37
N THR A 75 -4.90 -17.07 1.20
CA THR A 75 -4.59 -17.97 2.31
C THR A 75 -5.68 -18.03 3.38
N LYS A 76 -6.46 -16.96 3.53
CA LYS A 76 -7.56 -16.85 4.50
C LYS A 76 -8.90 -17.37 3.98
N GLY A 77 -8.98 -17.68 2.68
CA GLY A 77 -10.20 -18.22 2.09
C GLY A 77 -10.56 -19.59 2.64
N MET A 78 -11.86 -19.91 2.67
CA MET A 78 -12.35 -21.23 3.05
C MET A 78 -11.80 -22.30 2.10
N GLU A 79 -11.42 -23.47 2.64
CA GLU A 79 -10.88 -24.58 1.84
C GLU A 79 -11.77 -24.99 0.64
N PRO A 80 -13.11 -25.10 0.76
CA PRO A 80 -13.96 -25.40 -0.38
C PRO A 80 -13.85 -24.37 -1.51
N VAL A 81 -13.74 -23.07 -1.17
CA VAL A 81 -13.59 -21.98 -2.12
C VAL A 81 -12.23 -22.05 -2.81
N LYS A 82 -11.15 -22.25 -2.04
CA LYS A 82 -9.79 -22.44 -2.59
C LYS A 82 -9.74 -23.62 -3.55
N ASN A 83 -10.42 -24.72 -3.22
CA ASN A 83 -10.51 -25.91 -4.07
C ASN A 83 -11.26 -25.64 -5.38
N MET A 84 -12.31 -24.82 -5.37
CA MET A 84 -13.02 -24.39 -6.59
C MET A 84 -12.20 -23.47 -7.47
N LEU A 85 -11.34 -22.64 -6.87
CA LEU A 85 -10.41 -21.74 -7.59
C LEU A 85 -9.19 -22.47 -8.12
N HIS A 86 -8.86 -23.65 -7.56
CA HIS A 86 -7.64 -24.38 -7.89
C HIS A 86 -7.47 -24.73 -9.38
N PRO A 87 -8.51 -25.11 -10.16
CA PRO A 87 -8.37 -25.35 -11.60
C PRO A 87 -7.91 -24.14 -12.40
N ALA A 88 -8.09 -22.93 -11.86
CA ALA A 88 -7.60 -21.70 -12.47
C ALA A 88 -6.08 -21.55 -12.37
N LEU A 89 -5.43 -22.28 -11.45
CA LEU A 89 -3.98 -22.25 -11.25
C LEU A 89 -3.25 -23.34 -12.08
N GLU A 90 -3.97 -24.11 -12.89
CA GLU A 90 -3.37 -25.11 -13.79
C GLU A 90 -2.53 -24.43 -14.87
N VAL A 91 -1.36 -25.02 -15.18
CA VAL A 91 -0.42 -24.43 -16.13
C VAL A 91 -0.87 -24.59 -17.59
N PHE A 92 -1.46 -25.74 -17.92
CA PHE A 92 -1.73 -26.08 -19.33
C PHE A 92 -3.15 -25.77 -19.79
N LYS A 93 -4.13 -25.88 -18.92
CA LYS A 93 -5.55 -25.66 -19.24
C LYS A 93 -6.26 -24.96 -18.07
N PRO A 94 -5.86 -23.73 -17.76
CA PRO A 94 -6.50 -23.00 -16.66
C PRO A 94 -7.97 -22.75 -16.98
N ARG A 95 -8.84 -23.01 -16.00
CA ARG A 95 -10.29 -22.81 -16.12
C ARG A 95 -10.92 -22.46 -14.80
N LEU A 96 -12.08 -21.84 -14.87
CA LEU A 96 -12.94 -21.64 -13.71
C LEU A 96 -14.35 -22.16 -14.06
N GLY A 97 -14.82 -23.16 -13.31
CA GLY A 97 -15.96 -23.94 -13.73
C GLY A 97 -15.70 -24.57 -15.10
N ASP A 98 -16.63 -24.41 -16.03
CA ASP A 98 -16.52 -24.94 -17.41
C ASP A 98 -15.93 -23.91 -18.39
N LEU A 99 -15.60 -22.69 -17.96
CA LEU A 99 -15.01 -21.68 -18.83
C LEU A 99 -13.48 -21.72 -18.75
N PRO A 100 -12.79 -21.76 -19.91
CA PRO A 100 -11.35 -21.58 -19.94
C PRO A 100 -10.98 -20.15 -19.55
N ILE A 101 -9.84 -19.98 -18.90
CA ILE A 101 -9.27 -18.68 -18.68
C ILE A 101 -8.65 -18.20 -20.00
N PRO A 102 -9.00 -17.00 -20.48
CA PRO A 102 -8.48 -16.46 -21.74
C PRO A 102 -6.95 -16.39 -21.73
N GLU A 103 -6.34 -16.76 -22.83
CA GLU A 103 -4.88 -16.69 -23.02
C GLU A 103 -4.40 -15.25 -22.86
N GLY A 104 -3.25 -15.05 -22.21
CA GLY A 104 -2.72 -13.74 -21.86
C GLY A 104 -3.25 -13.17 -20.53
N SER A 105 -4.18 -13.87 -19.85
CA SER A 105 -4.59 -13.48 -18.51
C SER A 105 -3.47 -13.69 -17.49
N ILE A 106 -3.41 -12.82 -16.48
CA ILE A 106 -2.42 -12.85 -15.41
C ILE A 106 -3.12 -13.11 -14.09
N ILE A 107 -2.68 -14.13 -13.35
CA ILE A 107 -3.28 -14.49 -12.06
C ILE A 107 -2.30 -14.22 -10.94
N TYR A 108 -2.71 -13.34 -10.02
CA TYR A 108 -2.04 -13.07 -8.76
C TYR A 108 -2.86 -13.58 -7.59
N LEU A 109 -2.17 -14.20 -6.66
CA LEU A 109 -2.70 -14.48 -5.33
C LEU A 109 -1.95 -13.58 -4.34
N THR A 110 -2.62 -13.12 -3.32
CA THR A 110 -1.95 -12.44 -2.21
C THR A 110 -2.17 -13.21 -0.91
N GLY A 111 -1.28 -13.03 0.04
CA GLY A 111 -1.38 -13.61 1.36
C GLY A 111 -0.37 -13.00 2.32
N ASN A 112 -0.61 -13.16 3.61
CA ASN A 112 0.37 -12.82 4.63
C ASN A 112 1.40 -13.95 4.79
N LEU A 113 2.48 -13.68 5.51
CA LEU A 113 3.46 -14.70 5.83
C LEU A 113 2.89 -15.66 6.89
N ASP A 114 3.30 -16.93 6.85
CA ASP A 114 2.88 -17.92 7.85
C ASP A 114 3.34 -17.53 9.26
N THR A 115 4.47 -16.82 9.35
CA THR A 115 5.05 -16.29 10.59
C THR A 115 4.26 -15.14 11.19
N ASP A 116 3.35 -14.51 10.43
CA ASP A 116 2.57 -13.35 10.90
C ASP A 116 1.40 -13.79 11.83
N GLY A 117 1.19 -15.10 12.02
CA GLY A 117 0.11 -15.62 12.86
C GLY A 117 -1.31 -15.39 12.32
N VAL A 118 -1.42 -14.86 11.10
CA VAL A 118 -2.67 -14.34 10.51
C VAL A 118 -3.12 -15.13 9.29
N GLY A 119 -2.60 -16.34 9.05
CA GLY A 119 -2.98 -17.10 7.87
C GLY A 119 -2.71 -18.58 7.96
N ASP A 120 -3.58 -19.36 7.35
CA ASP A 120 -3.35 -20.81 7.15
C ASP A 120 -2.31 -21.01 6.05
N GLY A 121 -1.44 -21.99 6.24
CA GLY A 121 -0.47 -22.37 5.22
C GLY A 121 -1.17 -22.85 3.93
N LEU A 122 -0.51 -22.63 2.79
CA LEU A 122 -0.98 -23.21 1.53
C LEU A 122 -0.82 -24.72 1.52
N ALA A 123 -1.84 -25.42 1.04
CA ALA A 123 -1.77 -26.84 0.79
C ALA A 123 -0.63 -27.17 -0.21
N GLN A 124 0.04 -28.29 -0.03
CA GLN A 124 1.21 -28.67 -0.84
C GLN A 124 0.91 -28.72 -2.35
N HIS A 125 -0.27 -29.18 -2.74
CA HIS A 125 -0.69 -29.24 -4.14
C HIS A 125 -0.87 -27.87 -4.77
N THR A 126 -1.25 -26.84 -4.00
CA THR A 126 -1.31 -25.44 -4.46
C THR A 126 0.08 -24.87 -4.59
N ARG A 127 0.99 -25.11 -3.64
CA ARG A 127 2.38 -24.63 -3.69
C ARG A 127 3.11 -25.08 -4.95
N GLN A 128 2.83 -26.27 -5.47
CA GLN A 128 3.47 -26.78 -6.68
C GLN A 128 3.00 -26.11 -7.98
N ARG A 129 1.95 -25.28 -7.94
CA ARG A 129 1.37 -24.60 -9.12
C ARG A 129 1.64 -23.10 -9.14
N ILE A 130 2.26 -22.58 -8.11
CA ILE A 130 2.49 -21.13 -7.98
C ILE A 130 3.97 -20.82 -7.80
N VAL A 131 4.36 -19.64 -8.23
CA VAL A 131 5.64 -19.03 -7.89
C VAL A 131 5.40 -18.05 -6.77
N GLU A 132 6.00 -18.31 -5.61
CA GLU A 132 5.88 -17.48 -4.43
C GLU A 132 6.94 -16.37 -4.44
N VAL A 133 6.52 -15.13 -4.23
CA VAL A 133 7.39 -13.95 -4.17
C VAL A 133 7.15 -13.22 -2.86
N ILE A 134 8.21 -13.02 -2.10
CA ILE A 134 8.15 -12.24 -0.86
C ILE A 134 8.25 -10.76 -1.18
N VAL A 135 7.17 -10.02 -0.89
CA VAL A 135 7.12 -8.57 -1.02
C VAL A 135 7.62 -7.94 0.28
N ARG A 136 8.69 -7.19 0.19
CA ARG A 136 9.30 -6.46 1.31
C ARG A 136 8.71 -5.06 1.42
N LYS A 137 8.71 -4.50 2.63
CA LYS A 137 8.45 -3.06 2.81
C LYS A 137 9.46 -2.25 1.99
N PRO A 138 9.04 -1.18 1.33
CA PRO A 138 9.98 -0.25 0.71
C PRO A 138 10.80 0.45 1.82
N THR A 139 12.05 0.74 1.54
CA THR A 139 12.83 1.66 2.39
C THR A 139 12.30 3.09 2.25
N SER A 140 12.62 3.97 3.21
CA SER A 140 12.27 5.40 3.10
C SER A 140 12.78 6.02 1.80
N LYS A 141 14.00 5.67 1.37
CA LYS A 141 14.59 6.13 0.10
C LYS A 141 13.78 5.76 -1.15
N LEU A 142 13.04 4.68 -1.13
CA LEU A 142 12.17 4.27 -2.22
C LEU A 142 10.75 4.80 -2.04
N TRP A 143 10.27 4.86 -0.79
CA TRP A 143 8.89 5.25 -0.51
C TRP A 143 8.66 6.77 -0.64
N ILE A 144 9.63 7.61 -0.23
CA ILE A 144 9.50 9.07 -0.28
C ILE A 144 9.31 9.57 -1.72
N PRO A 145 10.16 9.19 -2.71
CA PRO A 145 9.94 9.61 -4.11
C PRO A 145 8.60 9.15 -4.67
N TRP A 146 8.18 7.94 -4.33
CA TRP A 146 6.85 7.46 -4.69
C TRP A 146 5.76 8.31 -4.03
N GLY A 147 5.91 8.64 -2.76
CA GLY A 147 4.96 9.44 -2.00
C GLY A 147 4.80 10.86 -2.57
N ILE A 148 5.87 11.50 -2.98
CA ILE A 148 5.86 12.81 -3.66
C ILE A 148 5.00 12.71 -4.93
N ASN A 149 5.27 11.72 -5.79
CA ASN A 149 4.55 11.53 -7.05
C ASN A 149 3.07 11.13 -6.86
N ASN A 150 2.70 10.60 -5.70
CA ASN A 150 1.33 10.19 -5.37
C ASN A 150 0.63 11.15 -4.40
N GLY A 151 1.20 12.33 -4.18
CA GLY A 151 0.59 13.40 -3.40
C GLY A 151 0.43 13.05 -1.92
N ILE A 152 1.37 12.35 -1.32
CA ILE A 152 1.44 12.15 0.13
C ILE A 152 1.73 13.50 0.78
N GLU A 153 1.07 13.78 1.91
CA GLU A 153 1.26 15.02 2.68
C GLU A 153 2.73 15.22 3.09
N THR A 154 3.25 16.42 2.87
CA THR A 154 4.67 16.75 3.09
C THR A 154 5.14 16.50 4.52
N ILE A 155 4.26 16.69 5.50
CA ILE A 155 4.54 16.38 6.90
C ILE A 155 4.85 14.89 7.08
N VAL A 156 4.09 14.02 6.41
CA VAL A 156 4.30 12.56 6.49
C VAL A 156 5.61 12.18 5.82
N LEU A 157 5.93 12.77 4.66
CA LEU A 157 7.19 12.54 3.96
C LEU A 157 8.38 12.94 4.83
N ALA A 158 8.35 14.12 5.41
CA ALA A 158 9.41 14.62 6.29
C ALA A 158 9.52 13.81 7.59
N TRP A 159 8.39 13.35 8.15
CA TRP A 159 8.39 12.47 9.31
C TRP A 159 9.06 11.12 8.98
N VAL A 160 8.75 10.52 7.82
CA VAL A 160 9.38 9.27 7.36
C VAL A 160 10.86 9.44 7.10
N ASP A 161 11.29 10.59 6.57
CA ASP A 161 12.70 10.91 6.39
C ASP A 161 13.45 10.98 7.73
N ARG A 162 12.84 11.61 8.72
CA ARG A 162 13.39 11.71 10.10
C ARG A 162 13.39 10.38 10.84
N TYR A 163 12.40 9.52 10.58
CA TYR A 163 12.22 8.23 11.25
C TYR A 163 12.18 7.05 10.25
N PRO A 164 13.25 6.85 9.46
CA PRO A 164 13.25 5.82 8.40
C PRO A 164 13.02 4.40 8.92
N GLN A 165 13.33 4.14 10.21
CA GLN A 165 13.07 2.87 10.88
C GLN A 165 11.57 2.51 10.98
N CYS A 166 10.65 3.42 10.74
CA CYS A 166 9.20 3.14 10.70
C CYS A 166 8.82 2.23 9.52
N LEU A 167 9.65 2.19 8.48
CA LEU A 167 9.51 1.31 7.32
C LEU A 167 10.40 0.06 7.41
N ALA A 168 11.08 -0.17 8.54
CA ALA A 168 11.82 -1.41 8.75
C ALA A 168 10.88 -2.63 8.82
N SER A 169 11.44 -3.82 8.63
CA SER A 169 10.73 -5.08 8.70
C SER A 169 11.24 -5.93 9.87
N TYR A 170 10.34 -6.62 10.56
CA TYR A 170 10.73 -7.61 11.56
C TYR A 170 11.52 -8.77 10.93
N LEU A 171 11.33 -9.02 9.63
CA LEU A 171 12.07 -10.05 8.88
C LEU A 171 13.57 -9.76 8.79
N ASP A 172 13.97 -8.52 9.02
CA ASP A 172 15.37 -8.10 9.06
C ASP A 172 15.94 -8.12 10.49
N GLY A 173 15.20 -8.71 11.45
CA GLY A 173 15.57 -8.78 12.85
C GLY A 173 15.43 -7.44 13.59
N VAL A 174 14.83 -6.44 12.96
CA VAL A 174 14.59 -5.12 13.57
C VAL A 174 13.37 -5.20 14.47
N LYS A 175 13.47 -4.56 15.63
CA LYS A 175 12.38 -4.38 16.57
C LYS A 175 12.33 -2.92 17.02
N ASN A 176 11.21 -2.26 16.79
CA ASN A 176 10.93 -0.92 17.29
C ASN A 176 9.41 -0.74 17.47
N GLU A 177 9.01 0.36 18.07
CA GLU A 177 7.63 0.69 18.43
C GLU A 177 6.71 1.04 17.25
N PHE A 178 7.25 1.22 16.05
CA PHE A 178 6.48 1.61 14.86
C PHE A 178 6.09 0.43 13.99
N ILE A 179 6.81 -0.71 14.07
CA ILE A 179 6.66 -1.78 13.09
C ILE A 179 5.86 -2.96 13.63
N PHE A 180 5.24 -3.68 12.70
CA PHE A 180 4.58 -4.95 12.97
C PHE A 180 5.57 -5.98 13.55
N HIS A 181 5.09 -6.71 14.56
CA HIS A 181 5.77 -7.87 15.09
C HIS A 181 4.78 -9.02 15.33
N PRO A 182 5.11 -10.26 14.92
CA PRO A 182 4.21 -11.42 15.07
C PRO A 182 3.80 -11.74 16.51
N SER A 183 4.60 -11.31 17.51
CA SER A 183 4.25 -11.47 18.93
C SER A 183 3.14 -10.55 19.42
N SER A 184 2.81 -9.51 18.65
CA SER A 184 1.79 -8.51 18.97
C SER A 184 0.97 -8.21 17.72
N PRO A 185 0.22 -9.18 17.17
CA PRO A 185 -0.43 -9.07 15.86
C PRO A 185 -1.58 -8.05 15.83
N ASP A 186 -2.12 -7.71 16.99
CA ASP A 186 -3.27 -6.80 17.15
C ASP A 186 -2.84 -5.33 17.31
N ASP A 187 -1.54 -5.04 17.43
CA ASP A 187 -1.06 -3.67 17.60
C ASP A 187 -1.24 -2.88 16.29
N ASN A 188 -1.74 -1.65 16.42
CA ASN A 188 -1.73 -0.69 15.33
C ASN A 188 -0.29 -0.20 15.11
N VAL A 189 0.21 -0.38 13.89
CA VAL A 189 1.61 -0.12 13.54
C VAL A 189 1.73 0.58 12.20
N VAL A 190 2.88 1.20 11.97
CA VAL A 190 3.17 1.90 10.72
C VAL A 190 3.42 0.92 9.57
N SER A 191 2.79 1.20 8.46
CA SER A 191 3.02 0.54 7.17
C SER A 191 2.83 1.56 6.05
N PRO A 192 3.23 1.28 4.80
CA PRO A 192 2.92 2.15 3.66
C PRO A 192 1.45 2.57 3.60
N ARG A 193 0.52 1.63 3.80
CA ARG A 193 -0.94 1.89 3.84
C ARG A 193 -1.31 2.87 4.96
N ILE A 194 -0.75 2.69 6.15
CA ILE A 194 -1.03 3.56 7.30
C ILE A 194 -0.50 4.97 7.06
N LEU A 195 0.66 5.12 6.44
CA LEU A 195 1.19 6.43 6.07
C LEU A 195 0.30 7.16 5.04
N GLU A 196 -0.32 6.44 4.09
CA GLU A 196 -1.32 7.02 3.20
C GLU A 196 -2.59 7.46 3.95
N ILE A 197 -3.07 6.67 4.90
CA ILE A 197 -4.20 7.03 5.77
C ILE A 197 -3.86 8.26 6.59
N ALA A 198 -2.70 8.28 7.24
CA ALA A 198 -2.22 9.42 8.01
C ALA A 198 -2.10 10.69 7.15
N SER A 199 -1.62 10.55 5.91
CA SER A 199 -1.58 11.65 4.94
C SER A 199 -2.97 12.26 4.72
N ARG A 200 -4.00 11.44 4.53
CA ARG A 200 -5.39 11.90 4.34
C ARG A 200 -5.94 12.59 5.59
N ILE A 201 -5.65 12.06 6.78
CA ILE A 201 -6.04 12.68 8.06
C ILE A 201 -5.36 14.05 8.19
N ILE A 202 -4.04 14.12 8.00
CA ILE A 202 -3.25 15.34 8.19
C ILE A 202 -3.59 16.42 7.16
N LYS A 203 -3.90 16.06 5.90
CA LYS A 203 -4.42 17.01 4.90
C LYS A 203 -5.69 17.74 5.37
N ASN A 204 -6.51 17.07 6.15
CA ASN A 204 -7.76 17.59 6.68
C ASN A 204 -7.65 18.01 8.15
N ARG A 205 -6.43 18.20 8.68
CA ARG A 205 -6.19 18.49 10.10
C ARG A 205 -6.92 19.73 10.62
N HIS A 206 -7.23 20.68 9.74
CA HIS A 206 -8.00 21.89 10.08
C HIS A 206 -9.45 21.60 10.51
N LEU A 207 -9.96 20.38 10.28
CA LEU A 207 -11.30 19.94 10.69
C LEU A 207 -11.30 19.30 12.09
N TYR A 208 -10.14 19.07 12.69
CA TYR A 208 -9.97 18.40 13.97
C TYR A 208 -9.43 19.36 15.02
N ASP A 209 -9.87 19.22 16.26
CA ASP A 209 -9.08 19.69 17.37
C ASP A 209 -7.89 18.74 17.63
N GLU A 210 -7.01 19.14 18.53
CA GLU A 210 -5.77 18.39 18.76
C GLU A 210 -6.04 16.99 19.35
N GLU A 211 -7.04 16.85 20.20
CA GLU A 211 -7.41 15.57 20.82
C GLU A 211 -7.99 14.60 19.77
N ALA A 212 -8.88 15.08 18.91
CA ALA A 212 -9.46 14.30 17.84
C ALA A 212 -8.40 13.90 16.79
N LEU A 213 -7.45 14.79 16.45
CA LEU A 213 -6.34 14.48 15.57
C LEU A 213 -5.46 13.37 16.15
N LEU A 214 -5.08 13.50 17.42
CA LEU A 214 -4.29 12.50 18.14
C LEU A 214 -5.02 11.14 18.18
N ALA A 215 -6.31 11.14 18.50
CA ALA A 215 -7.12 9.93 18.53
C ALA A 215 -7.21 9.25 17.17
N ALA A 216 -7.45 10.01 16.09
CA ALA A 216 -7.51 9.48 14.73
C ALA A 216 -6.17 8.85 14.28
N LEU A 217 -5.06 9.51 14.56
CA LEU A 217 -3.72 9.00 14.22
C LEU A 217 -3.32 7.79 15.09
N THR A 218 -3.75 7.77 16.37
CA THR A 218 -3.58 6.61 17.27
C THR A 218 -4.35 5.40 16.75
N GLY A 219 -5.59 5.59 16.34
CA GLY A 219 -6.40 4.53 15.73
C GLY A 219 -5.81 4.01 14.42
N ALA A 220 -5.10 4.86 13.67
CA ALA A 220 -4.46 4.45 12.42
C ALA A 220 -3.16 3.68 12.67
N GLY A 221 -2.17 4.25 13.35
CA GLY A 221 -0.80 3.74 13.39
C GLY A 221 -0.23 3.49 14.78
N GLY A 222 -1.07 3.56 15.81
CA GLY A 222 -0.69 3.35 17.22
C GLY A 222 -0.21 4.62 17.92
N ALA A 223 -0.15 4.54 19.25
CA ALA A 223 0.14 5.70 20.10
C ALA A 223 1.56 6.27 19.90
N ALA A 224 2.55 5.42 19.69
CA ALA A 224 3.94 5.85 19.44
C ALA A 224 4.03 6.72 18.17
N PHE A 225 3.44 6.24 17.08
CA PHE A 225 3.35 6.99 15.83
C PHE A 225 2.59 8.31 16.01
N ALA A 226 1.38 8.25 16.59
CA ALA A 226 0.52 9.43 16.74
C ALA A 226 1.18 10.54 17.57
N ASN A 227 1.76 10.20 18.73
CA ASN A 227 2.49 11.16 19.57
C ASN A 227 3.68 11.77 18.84
N SER A 228 4.44 10.94 18.11
CA SER A 228 5.60 11.39 17.36
C SER A 228 5.21 12.37 16.24
N ILE A 229 4.21 12.02 15.42
CA ILE A 229 3.84 12.86 14.29
C ILE A 229 3.07 14.12 14.70
N VAL A 230 2.24 14.08 15.76
CA VAL A 230 1.57 15.28 16.30
C VAL A 230 2.60 16.27 16.87
N SER A 231 3.60 15.77 17.59
CA SER A 231 4.72 16.61 18.03
C SER A 231 5.47 17.25 16.88
N PHE A 232 5.65 16.51 15.79
CA PHE A 232 6.26 16.98 14.57
C PHE A 232 5.43 18.07 13.86
N ILE A 233 4.09 17.93 13.84
CA ILE A 233 3.16 18.94 13.33
C ILE A 233 3.26 20.25 14.14
N ARG A 234 3.20 20.15 15.48
CA ARG A 234 3.33 21.33 16.37
C ARG A 234 4.63 22.09 16.11
N PHE A 235 5.70 21.35 15.86
CA PHE A 235 6.98 21.93 15.55
C PHE A 235 6.96 22.64 14.19
N GLN A 236 6.36 22.02 13.17
CA GLN A 236 6.21 22.61 11.84
C GLN A 236 5.41 23.92 11.87
N ASP A 237 4.35 23.99 12.67
CA ASP A 237 3.52 25.20 12.74
C ASP A 237 4.26 26.43 13.31
N GLN A 238 5.48 26.24 13.84
CA GLN A 238 6.39 27.31 14.27
C GLN A 238 7.38 27.74 13.17
N LEU A 239 7.39 27.06 12.01
CA LEU A 239 8.34 27.34 10.93
C LEU A 239 7.88 28.51 10.04
N PRO A 240 8.81 29.20 9.37
CA PRO A 240 8.46 30.26 8.43
C PRO A 240 7.58 29.71 7.30
N SER A 241 6.54 30.46 6.96
CA SER A 241 5.64 30.06 5.86
C SER A 241 6.39 30.05 4.52
N VAL A 242 5.95 29.20 3.58
CA VAL A 242 6.48 29.20 2.20
C VAL A 242 6.40 30.60 1.57
N LYS A 243 5.33 31.35 1.84
CA LYS A 243 5.17 32.72 1.38
C LYS A 243 6.29 33.62 1.91
N THR A 244 6.61 33.56 3.20
CA THR A 244 7.70 34.32 3.81
C THR A 244 9.05 33.99 3.16
N ILE A 245 9.28 32.69 2.88
CA ILE A 245 10.51 32.22 2.24
C ILE A 245 10.62 32.73 0.81
N VAL A 246 9.53 32.72 0.04
CA VAL A 246 9.51 33.20 -1.35
C VAL A 246 9.64 34.72 -1.41
N ASP A 247 8.97 35.42 -0.52
CA ASP A 247 9.00 36.91 -0.50
C ASP A 247 10.36 37.48 0.01
N THR A 248 10.97 36.78 0.98
CA THR A 248 12.21 37.24 1.65
C THR A 248 13.27 36.14 1.81
N PRO A 249 13.73 35.49 0.72
CA PRO A 249 14.59 34.32 0.78
C PRO A 249 15.95 34.56 1.46
N GLN A 250 16.42 35.80 1.51
CA GLN A 250 17.72 36.14 2.11
C GLN A 250 17.68 36.28 3.63
N VAL A 251 16.50 36.57 4.20
CA VAL A 251 16.33 36.85 5.64
C VAL A 251 15.40 35.89 6.35
N ALA A 252 14.63 35.07 5.60
CA ALA A 252 13.78 34.05 6.19
C ALA A 252 14.60 33.10 7.08
N ASP A 253 14.08 32.78 8.26
CA ASP A 253 14.78 31.93 9.23
C ASP A 253 15.03 30.53 8.67
N ILE A 254 16.21 30.00 8.96
CA ILE A 254 16.58 28.62 8.66
C ILE A 254 16.55 27.85 9.99
N PRO A 255 15.71 26.80 10.11
CA PRO A 255 15.65 26.03 11.35
C PRO A 255 16.97 25.30 11.62
N ASP A 256 17.34 25.19 12.89
CA ASP A 256 18.51 24.41 13.31
C ASP A 256 18.24 22.90 13.32
N ASP A 257 16.99 22.50 13.53
CA ASP A 257 16.59 21.08 13.61
C ASP A 257 16.51 20.45 12.20
N PRO A 258 17.19 19.29 11.97
CA PRO A 258 17.17 18.60 10.68
C PRO A 258 15.77 18.18 10.22
N GLY A 259 14.88 17.80 11.14
CA GLY A 259 13.51 17.43 10.82
C GLY A 259 12.72 18.63 10.31
N ALA A 260 12.94 19.80 10.90
CA ALA A 260 12.35 21.07 10.44
C ALA A 260 12.83 21.46 9.04
N ARG A 261 14.11 21.29 8.74
CA ARG A 261 14.68 21.51 7.41
C ARG A 261 14.05 20.56 6.38
N ALA A 262 13.87 19.28 6.72
CA ALA A 262 13.18 18.31 5.86
C ALA A 262 11.74 18.74 5.54
N VAL A 263 10.96 19.14 6.56
CA VAL A 263 9.60 19.66 6.37
C VAL A 263 9.57 20.84 5.42
N LEU A 264 10.44 21.82 5.64
CA LEU A 264 10.50 23.00 4.77
C LEU A 264 10.91 22.64 3.34
N THR A 265 11.90 21.76 3.18
CA THR A 265 12.37 21.34 1.86
C THR A 265 11.25 20.65 1.08
N PHE A 266 10.53 19.71 1.69
CA PHE A 266 9.39 19.04 1.05
C PHE A 266 8.24 20.02 0.78
N GLY A 267 7.92 20.90 1.73
CA GLY A 267 6.89 21.92 1.53
C GLY A 267 7.22 22.90 0.40
N LEU A 268 8.50 23.27 0.24
CA LEU A 268 8.94 24.13 -0.86
C LEU A 268 8.82 23.44 -2.22
N LEU A 269 9.00 22.13 -2.32
CA LEU A 269 8.86 21.38 -3.58
C LEU A 269 7.45 21.48 -4.18
N GLU A 270 6.41 21.54 -3.34
CA GLU A 270 5.02 21.68 -3.80
C GLU A 270 4.74 23.07 -4.43
N HIS A 271 5.60 24.05 -4.14
CA HIS A 271 5.45 25.43 -4.59
C HIS A 271 6.50 25.85 -5.61
N VAL A 272 7.20 24.87 -6.22
CA VAL A 272 8.17 25.13 -7.28
C VAL A 272 7.42 25.46 -8.58
N GLU A 273 7.35 26.74 -8.90
CA GLU A 273 6.82 27.28 -10.14
C GLU A 273 7.88 28.15 -10.79
N LYS A 274 7.65 28.55 -12.05
CA LYS A 274 8.59 29.37 -12.81
C LYS A 274 8.97 30.67 -12.08
N ASP A 275 8.02 31.26 -11.36
CA ASP A 275 8.19 32.56 -10.70
C ASP A 275 8.77 32.41 -9.29
N THR A 276 8.61 31.27 -8.62
CA THR A 276 9.09 31.03 -7.26
C THR A 276 10.44 30.31 -7.20
N LEU A 277 10.79 29.53 -8.23
CA LEU A 277 12.00 28.72 -8.28
C LEU A 277 13.26 29.45 -7.89
N THR A 278 13.47 30.67 -8.45
CA THR A 278 14.69 31.43 -8.20
C THR A 278 14.85 31.79 -6.72
N ASN A 279 13.76 32.17 -6.05
CA ASN A 279 13.76 32.54 -4.65
C ASN A 279 13.86 31.34 -3.72
N ILE A 280 13.21 30.24 -4.06
CA ILE A 280 13.37 28.95 -3.36
C ILE A 280 14.84 28.50 -3.40
N LEU A 281 15.48 28.51 -4.57
CA LEU A 281 16.90 28.17 -4.70
C LEU A 281 17.82 29.11 -3.91
N LYS A 282 17.51 30.41 -3.83
CA LYS A 282 18.27 31.35 -3.00
C LYS A 282 18.17 31.00 -1.51
N TYR A 283 16.99 30.59 -1.05
CA TYR A 283 16.80 30.16 0.33
C TYR A 283 17.53 28.85 0.63
N LEU A 284 17.36 27.81 -0.22
CA LEU A 284 18.01 26.51 -0.05
C LEU A 284 19.55 26.59 -0.06
N ARG A 285 20.13 27.47 -0.88
CA ARG A 285 21.58 27.72 -0.90
C ARG A 285 22.18 28.27 0.41
N ARG A 286 21.34 28.71 1.34
CA ARG A 286 21.76 29.12 2.69
C ARG A 286 21.81 27.96 3.66
N MET A 287 21.25 26.81 3.29
CA MET A 287 21.33 25.55 4.04
C MET A 287 22.63 24.80 3.73
N GLU A 288 22.94 23.78 4.50
CA GLU A 288 24.06 22.87 4.24
C GLU A 288 23.88 22.11 2.91
N GLU A 289 24.97 21.67 2.28
CA GLU A 289 24.95 21.07 0.94
C GLU A 289 24.00 19.89 0.78
N GLU A 290 23.81 19.09 1.84
CA GLU A 290 22.90 17.93 1.84
C GLU A 290 21.43 18.27 1.61
N TRP A 291 21.03 19.53 1.82
CA TRP A 291 19.65 20.03 1.64
C TRP A 291 19.45 20.81 0.33
N GLN A 292 20.47 20.87 -0.53
CA GLN A 292 20.43 21.64 -1.77
C GLN A 292 20.08 20.80 -3.01
N VAL A 293 19.65 19.56 -2.82
CA VAL A 293 19.41 18.57 -3.89
C VAL A 293 18.16 18.85 -4.70
#